data_5f48324936340a49f95f8ffc6e38d323
#
_entry.id   5f48324936340a49f95f8ffc6e38d323
#
_cell.length_a   1.000
_cell.length_b   1.000
_cell.length_c   1.000
_cell.angle_alpha   90.00
_cell.angle_beta   90.00
_cell.angle_gamma   90.00
#
_symmetry.space_group_name_H-M   'P 1'
#
loop_
_entity.id
_entity.type
_entity.pdbx_description
1 polymer ?
#
loop_
_entity_poly.entity_id
_entity_poly.type
_entity_poly.pdbx_seq_one_letter_code
_entity_poly.pdbx_strand_id
1 'polypeptide(L)'
;MRNAFVPVAAAVAIFIAGIFILNIQLWYSARADSQSGARYAVSDINDILDEARVAARTATEIIVKGCDAEGQYQLGTEAALQPHLRTIVIIRQGQPWCSSLPGNRVLLRHINTLPDTPLFLVPASDTVNGQPVLLFQTRFAENRIIVTISDRHIRDALSTPLKHVNYSLAVGGSAIDASGELHVTSPGERQARQVYSEQYAYSIRYNPAPFFSPQRLLRQGGGILLFVLLVAGIAAYVLYKYLNKHTLPEESLRSAIAKREIIPFYQPVVNGREGTLRGVEVLARWKHPKAGYISPGAFIPIAEKSGLIVSLTQSLMAQVVTQMNAISSKLPEGFHIGINFSASHIAMPGFVDECLKYKNSFVRKDLNHVIEVTEREPLDIDERLVQTLNVLHENGFAIALDDFGTGYSGLSYLHDLHIDYIKIDHSFVSRVNEHEDSTRILDCVLDLARKLSISIVAEGVETKAQLDYLNRNNIIYQQGYYFFRPVAFTGLIHILLSKPKVKVMVE
;
A
#
# COMPACT_ATOMS: atom_id res chain seq x y z
N MET A 1 -16.78 0.82 -20.66
CA MET A 1 -15.64 1.76 -20.80
C MET A 1 -15.59 2.85 -19.70
N ARG A 2 -16.72 3.34 -19.20
CA ARG A 2 -16.78 4.45 -18.21
C ARG A 2 -16.16 4.11 -16.84
N ASN A 3 -16.17 2.84 -16.42
CA ASN A 3 -15.68 2.41 -15.11
C ASN A 3 -14.14 2.21 -15.02
N ALA A 4 -13.42 2.22 -16.15
CA ALA A 4 -11.96 2.11 -16.16
C ALA A 4 -11.27 3.49 -16.12
N PHE A 5 -11.96 4.55 -16.49
CA PHE A 5 -11.41 5.91 -16.57
C PHE A 5 -11.00 6.45 -15.19
N VAL A 6 -11.87 6.26 -14.18
CA VAL A 6 -11.62 6.78 -12.82
C VAL A 6 -10.37 6.17 -12.17
N PRO A 7 -10.16 4.83 -12.17
CA PRO A 7 -8.94 4.22 -11.64
C PRO A 7 -7.66 4.68 -12.35
N VAL A 8 -7.71 4.81 -13.68
CA VAL A 8 -6.56 5.29 -14.47
C VAL A 8 -6.23 6.74 -14.14
N ALA A 9 -7.26 7.60 -14.08
CA ALA A 9 -7.07 9.01 -13.69
C ALA A 9 -6.48 9.14 -12.28
N ALA A 10 -6.93 8.32 -11.32
CA ALA A 10 -6.40 8.30 -9.97
C ALA A 10 -4.92 7.86 -9.96
N ALA A 11 -4.55 6.81 -10.71
CA ALA A 11 -3.15 6.37 -10.82
C ALA A 11 -2.25 7.47 -11.41
N VAL A 12 -2.69 8.14 -12.46
CA VAL A 12 -1.96 9.25 -13.08
C VAL A 12 -1.78 10.41 -12.11
N ALA A 13 -2.83 10.75 -11.36
CA ALA A 13 -2.76 11.82 -10.35
C ALA A 13 -1.74 11.48 -9.23
N ILE A 14 -1.77 10.25 -8.70
CA ILE A 14 -0.82 9.77 -7.68
C ILE A 14 0.61 9.82 -8.23
N PHE A 15 0.83 9.38 -9.47
CA PHE A 15 2.15 9.36 -10.09
C PHE A 15 2.70 10.78 -10.31
N ILE A 16 1.90 11.70 -10.82
CA ILE A 16 2.28 13.11 -11.00
C ILE A 16 2.62 13.77 -9.64
N ALA A 17 1.79 13.55 -8.62
CA ALA A 17 2.04 14.05 -7.29
C ALA A 17 3.37 13.50 -6.72
N GLY A 18 3.64 12.21 -6.91
CA GLY A 18 4.89 11.57 -6.51
C GLY A 18 6.12 12.17 -7.20
N ILE A 19 6.05 12.41 -8.52
CA ILE A 19 7.12 13.09 -9.27
C ILE A 19 7.36 14.49 -8.71
N PHE A 20 6.30 15.24 -8.45
CA PHE A 20 6.41 16.60 -7.94
C PHE A 20 7.06 16.66 -6.56
N ILE A 21 6.63 15.81 -5.64
CA ILE A 21 7.22 15.71 -4.29
C ILE A 21 8.69 15.33 -4.35
N LEU A 22 9.03 14.31 -5.15
CA LEU A 22 10.40 13.85 -5.33
C LEU A 22 11.28 14.95 -5.94
N ASN A 23 10.77 15.67 -6.94
CA ASN A 23 11.51 16.78 -7.54
C ASN A 23 11.81 17.89 -6.54
N ILE A 24 10.85 18.25 -5.69
CA ILE A 24 11.04 19.23 -4.61
C ILE A 24 12.14 18.75 -3.64
N GLN A 25 12.07 17.50 -3.19
CA GLN A 25 13.05 16.94 -2.26
C GLN A 25 14.46 16.96 -2.86
N LEU A 26 14.63 16.50 -4.10
CA LEU A 26 15.92 16.50 -4.79
C LEU A 26 16.45 17.92 -5.06
N TRP A 27 15.57 18.86 -5.32
CA TRP A 27 15.96 20.27 -5.48
C TRP A 27 16.46 20.87 -4.17
N TYR A 28 15.77 20.63 -3.04
CA TYR A 28 16.22 21.10 -1.72
C TYR A 28 17.57 20.49 -1.33
N SER A 29 17.76 19.19 -1.55
CA SER A 29 19.04 18.51 -1.30
C SER A 29 20.16 19.13 -2.14
N ALA A 30 19.97 19.23 -3.44
CA ALA A 30 21.00 19.80 -4.34
C ALA A 30 21.34 21.26 -4.01
N ARG A 31 20.37 22.04 -3.51
CA ARG A 31 20.60 23.42 -3.07
C ARG A 31 21.41 23.47 -1.76
N ALA A 32 21.10 22.59 -0.80
CA ALA A 32 21.84 22.47 0.44
C ALA A 32 23.29 22.03 0.18
N ASP A 33 23.49 21.05 -0.69
CA ASP A 33 24.80 20.55 -1.08
C ASP A 33 25.64 21.64 -1.75
N SER A 34 25.06 22.42 -2.66
CA SER A 34 25.75 23.52 -3.34
C SER A 34 26.16 24.61 -2.34
N GLN A 35 25.32 24.92 -1.35
CA GLN A 35 25.65 25.90 -0.32
C GLN A 35 26.73 25.38 0.63
N SER A 36 26.68 24.11 1.00
CA SER A 36 27.69 23.46 1.84
C SER A 36 29.05 23.44 1.14
N GLY A 37 29.08 23.12 -0.17
CA GLY A 37 30.30 23.18 -0.96
C GLY A 37 30.90 24.58 -1.04
N ALA A 38 30.07 25.64 -1.17
CA ALA A 38 30.55 27.00 -1.14
C ALA A 38 31.17 27.40 0.22
N ARG A 39 30.55 26.96 1.33
CA ARG A 39 31.10 27.19 2.67
C ARG A 39 32.43 26.46 2.88
N TYR A 40 32.54 25.24 2.33
CA TYR A 40 33.79 24.50 2.38
C TYR A 40 34.91 25.23 1.63
N ALA A 41 34.63 25.71 0.41
CA ALA A 41 35.58 26.51 -0.35
C ALA A 41 35.98 27.83 0.37
N VAL A 42 35.02 28.45 1.10
CA VAL A 42 35.34 29.61 1.98
C VAL A 42 36.32 29.21 3.07
N SER A 43 36.11 28.07 3.74
CA SER A 43 37.01 27.59 4.80
C SER A 43 38.43 27.36 4.29
N ASP A 44 38.53 26.59 3.16
CA ASP A 44 39.85 26.28 2.58
C ASP A 44 40.61 27.55 2.13
N ILE A 45 39.92 28.53 1.53
CA ILE A 45 40.55 29.76 1.11
C ILE A 45 40.94 30.65 2.31
N ASN A 46 40.14 30.63 3.40
CA ASN A 46 40.50 31.27 4.63
C ASN A 46 41.80 30.70 5.21
N ASP A 47 41.96 29.39 5.23
CA ASP A 47 43.19 28.72 5.70
C ASP A 47 44.41 29.17 4.87
N ILE A 48 44.27 29.23 3.53
CA ILE A 48 45.31 29.73 2.62
C ILE A 48 45.69 31.20 2.92
N LEU A 49 44.67 32.03 3.20
CA LEU A 49 44.89 33.46 3.51
C LEU A 49 45.46 33.66 4.94
N ASP A 50 45.18 32.76 5.87
CA ASP A 50 45.79 32.76 7.21
C ASP A 50 47.27 32.45 7.12
N GLU A 51 47.71 31.53 6.22
CA GLU A 51 49.14 31.34 5.96
C GLU A 51 49.80 32.63 5.40
N ALA A 52 49.11 33.30 4.44
CA ALA A 52 49.62 34.53 3.89
C ALA A 52 49.72 35.64 4.97
N ARG A 53 48.78 35.69 5.93
CA ARG A 53 48.80 36.61 7.05
C ARG A 53 49.96 36.31 8.01
N VAL A 54 50.27 35.03 8.26
CA VAL A 54 51.43 34.64 9.09
C VAL A 54 52.73 35.07 8.39
N ALA A 55 52.89 34.76 7.09
CA ALA A 55 54.05 35.14 6.30
C ALA A 55 54.25 36.69 6.24
N ALA A 56 53.17 37.44 6.18
CA ALA A 56 53.23 38.88 6.25
C ALA A 56 53.74 39.43 7.63
N ARG A 57 53.43 38.71 8.74
CA ARG A 57 53.99 39.03 10.05
C ARG A 57 55.49 38.83 10.11
N THR A 58 55.99 37.69 9.55
CA THR A 58 57.45 37.44 9.40
C THR A 58 58.12 38.57 8.60
N ALA A 59 57.46 38.99 7.49
CA ALA A 59 57.97 40.14 6.70
C ALA A 59 58.02 41.45 7.51
N THR A 60 57.11 41.64 8.44
CA THR A 60 57.13 42.83 9.36
C THR A 60 58.36 42.83 10.25
N GLU A 61 58.76 41.66 10.76
CA GLU A 61 59.99 41.58 11.58
C GLU A 61 61.20 41.90 10.79
N ILE A 62 61.28 41.49 9.50
CA ILE A 62 62.38 41.78 8.62
C ILE A 62 62.45 43.31 8.29
N ILE A 63 61.29 43.96 8.16
CA ILE A 63 61.27 45.43 8.01
C ILE A 63 61.99 46.15 9.14
N VAL A 64 61.85 45.66 10.38
CA VAL A 64 62.46 46.21 11.58
C VAL A 64 63.95 45.84 11.66
N LYS A 65 64.35 44.62 11.32
CA LYS A 65 65.69 44.12 11.43
C LYS A 65 66.61 44.56 10.28
N GLY A 66 66.07 44.79 9.09
CA GLY A 66 66.78 45.07 7.85
C GLY A 66 66.69 43.90 6.86
N CYS A 67 66.77 44.23 5.55
CA CYS A 67 66.81 43.21 4.49
C CYS A 67 68.27 42.96 4.09
N ASP A 68 69.00 42.25 4.89
CA ASP A 68 70.31 41.68 4.55
C ASP A 68 70.17 40.25 3.98
N ALA A 69 71.29 39.55 3.82
CA ALA A 69 71.28 38.19 3.34
C ALA A 69 70.47 37.22 4.23
N GLU A 70 70.52 37.45 5.54
CA GLU A 70 69.78 36.67 6.53
C GLU A 70 68.29 36.98 6.42
N GLY A 71 67.87 38.23 6.32
CA GLY A 71 66.49 38.64 6.13
C GLY A 71 65.88 38.10 4.84
N GLN A 72 66.66 38.08 3.72
CA GLN A 72 66.21 37.44 2.49
C GLN A 72 66.05 35.92 2.66
N TYR A 73 67.01 35.28 3.35
CA TYR A 73 66.92 33.84 3.64
C TYR A 73 65.70 33.51 4.46
N GLN A 74 65.39 34.29 5.50
CA GLN A 74 64.19 34.11 6.35
C GLN A 74 62.90 34.26 5.54
N LEU A 75 62.79 35.27 4.63
CA LEU A 75 61.63 35.38 3.71
C LEU A 75 61.52 34.19 2.77
N GLY A 76 62.63 33.74 2.25
CA GLY A 76 62.65 32.56 1.37
C GLY A 76 62.22 31.29 2.09
N THR A 77 62.71 31.13 3.30
CA THR A 77 62.34 29.98 4.15
C THR A 77 60.87 30.03 4.50
N GLU A 78 60.32 31.18 4.91
CA GLU A 78 58.88 31.32 5.21
C GLU A 78 58.03 31.00 3.99
N ALA A 79 58.37 31.53 2.81
CA ALA A 79 57.66 31.23 1.59
C ALA A 79 57.74 29.73 1.20
N ALA A 80 58.83 29.04 1.54
CA ALA A 80 58.99 27.61 1.29
C ALA A 80 58.27 26.71 2.30
N LEU A 81 58.11 27.20 3.55
CA LEU A 81 57.42 26.46 4.62
C LEU A 81 55.89 26.51 4.47
N GLN A 82 55.37 27.52 3.83
CA GLN A 82 53.92 27.71 3.64
C GLN A 82 53.53 27.07 2.27
N PRO A 83 52.78 25.99 2.25
CA PRO A 83 52.57 25.18 1.03
C PRO A 83 51.79 25.92 -0.06
N HIS A 84 51.01 26.91 0.30
CA HIS A 84 50.14 27.62 -0.66
C HIS A 84 50.74 28.93 -1.17
N LEU A 85 51.81 29.42 -0.54
CA LEU A 85 52.43 30.68 -0.91
C LEU A 85 53.42 30.48 -2.05
N ARG A 86 53.62 31.57 -2.81
CA ARG A 86 54.56 31.58 -3.92
C ARG A 86 55.73 32.55 -3.71
N THR A 87 55.42 33.78 -3.34
CA THR A 87 56.44 34.80 -3.02
C THR A 87 55.98 35.76 -2.00
N ILE A 88 56.89 36.32 -1.24
CA ILE A 88 56.70 37.39 -0.30
C ILE A 88 57.59 38.56 -0.73
N VAL A 89 57.01 39.75 -0.90
CA VAL A 89 57.71 40.95 -1.39
C VAL A 89 57.39 42.12 -0.46
N ILE A 90 58.41 42.83 -0.05
CA ILE A 90 58.30 44.09 0.69
C ILE A 90 58.64 45.25 -0.24
N ILE A 91 57.70 46.16 -0.38
CA ILE A 91 57.85 47.38 -1.21
C ILE A 91 58.06 48.57 -0.30
N ARG A 92 59.12 49.34 -0.62
CA ARG A 92 59.46 50.57 0.06
C ARG A 92 59.57 51.69 -1.00
N GLN A 93 58.87 52.80 -0.78
CA GLN A 93 58.85 53.94 -1.71
C GLN A 93 58.51 53.52 -3.17
N GLY A 94 57.61 52.60 -3.36
CA GLY A 94 57.18 52.09 -4.69
C GLY A 94 58.12 51.08 -5.36
N GLN A 95 59.26 50.74 -4.74
CA GLN A 95 60.24 49.82 -5.29
C GLN A 95 60.34 48.54 -4.43
N PRO A 96 60.58 47.34 -5.07
CA PRO A 96 60.87 46.12 -4.32
C PRO A 96 62.14 46.29 -3.51
N TRP A 97 61.97 46.34 -2.18
CA TRP A 97 63.05 46.49 -1.25
C TRP A 97 63.65 45.17 -0.78
N CYS A 98 62.76 44.20 -0.53
CA CYS A 98 63.14 42.87 -0.10
C CYS A 98 62.17 41.82 -0.70
N SER A 99 62.67 40.66 -1.11
CA SER A 99 61.85 39.62 -1.69
C SER A 99 62.34 38.22 -1.26
N SER A 100 61.43 37.30 -1.12
CA SER A 100 61.74 35.84 -0.91
C SER A 100 62.48 35.23 -2.13
N LEU A 101 62.52 35.91 -3.28
CA LEU A 101 63.28 35.49 -4.46
C LEU A 101 64.66 36.12 -4.50
N PRO A 102 65.70 35.37 -4.93
CA PRO A 102 67.05 35.94 -5.03
C PRO A 102 67.12 37.18 -5.89
N GLY A 103 67.92 38.19 -5.45
CA GLY A 103 68.11 39.44 -6.17
C GLY A 103 66.89 40.34 -6.20
N ASN A 104 66.02 40.26 -5.18
CA ASN A 104 64.78 41.04 -5.06
C ASN A 104 63.85 40.96 -6.28
N ARG A 105 63.85 39.82 -6.98
CA ARG A 105 63.01 39.59 -8.14
C ARG A 105 61.53 39.51 -7.71
N VAL A 106 60.68 39.98 -8.63
CA VAL A 106 59.22 39.99 -8.43
C VAL A 106 58.57 39.29 -9.62
N LEU A 107 57.54 38.49 -9.33
CA LEU A 107 56.77 37.79 -10.36
C LEU A 107 55.70 38.66 -11.02
N LEU A 108 55.52 39.91 -10.59
CA LEU A 108 54.51 40.86 -11.09
C LEU A 108 55.18 41.88 -12.02
N ARG A 109 54.53 42.14 -13.18
CA ARG A 109 55.09 43.08 -14.18
C ARG A 109 54.90 44.54 -13.79
N HIS A 110 53.76 44.88 -13.13
CA HIS A 110 53.35 46.25 -12.84
C HIS A 110 52.99 46.44 -11.36
N ILE A 111 53.95 46.25 -10.47
CA ILE A 111 53.74 46.25 -9.04
C ILE A 111 53.23 47.59 -8.48
N ASN A 112 53.64 48.73 -9.15
CA ASN A 112 53.26 50.08 -8.72
C ASN A 112 51.85 50.49 -9.09
N THR A 113 51.21 49.79 -10.03
CA THR A 113 49.85 50.09 -10.47
C THR A 113 48.80 49.23 -9.77
N LEU A 114 49.24 48.32 -8.90
CA LEU A 114 48.32 47.48 -8.14
C LEU A 114 47.45 48.31 -7.19
N PRO A 115 46.15 48.05 -7.13
CA PRO A 115 45.25 48.72 -6.22
C PRO A 115 45.66 48.48 -4.76
N ASP A 116 45.38 49.43 -3.92
CA ASP A 116 45.67 49.33 -2.48
C ASP A 116 44.50 48.67 -1.71
N THR A 117 44.22 47.43 -2.07
CA THR A 117 43.18 46.62 -1.44
C THR A 117 43.81 45.40 -0.77
N PRO A 118 43.29 44.93 0.37
CA PRO A 118 43.86 43.77 1.07
C PRO A 118 43.97 42.52 0.22
N LEU A 119 43.03 42.31 -0.70
CA LEU A 119 43.01 41.21 -1.65
C LEU A 119 42.81 41.73 -3.07
N PHE A 120 43.52 41.11 -4.04
CA PHE A 120 43.40 41.45 -5.42
C PHE A 120 43.76 40.25 -6.32
N LEU A 121 42.99 40.03 -7.39
CA LEU A 121 43.26 39.03 -8.41
C LEU A 121 44.05 39.67 -9.57
N VAL A 122 45.26 39.21 -9.79
CA VAL A 122 46.12 39.68 -10.91
C VAL A 122 45.90 38.76 -12.11
N PRO A 123 45.57 39.31 -13.29
CA PRO A 123 45.41 38.52 -14.49
C PRO A 123 46.76 37.94 -14.99
N ALA A 124 46.67 36.86 -15.76
CA ALA A 124 47.83 36.17 -16.33
C ALA A 124 48.74 37.08 -17.16
N SER A 125 48.19 38.11 -17.83
CA SER A 125 48.93 39.10 -18.60
C SER A 125 49.94 39.91 -17.78
N ASP A 126 49.63 40.14 -16.49
CA ASP A 126 50.39 41.02 -15.60
C ASP A 126 51.35 40.25 -14.68
N THR A 127 51.45 38.93 -14.89
CA THR A 127 52.39 38.04 -14.20
C THR A 127 53.54 37.63 -15.17
N VAL A 128 54.73 37.35 -14.61
CA VAL A 128 55.89 36.91 -15.38
C VAL A 128 55.68 35.50 -15.96
N ASN A 129 54.90 34.66 -15.25
CA ASN A 129 54.71 33.26 -15.61
C ASN A 129 53.43 32.99 -16.42
N GLY A 130 52.66 34.05 -16.79
CA GLY A 130 51.44 33.89 -17.57
C GLY A 130 50.32 33.11 -16.85
N GLN A 131 50.32 33.10 -15.52
CA GLN A 131 49.26 32.50 -14.70
C GLN A 131 48.66 33.53 -13.75
N PRO A 132 47.35 33.54 -13.52
CA PRO A 132 46.75 34.42 -12.57
C PRO A 132 47.26 34.14 -11.15
N VAL A 133 47.27 35.15 -10.30
CA VAL A 133 47.64 34.98 -8.88
C VAL A 133 46.70 35.77 -8.00
N LEU A 134 46.42 35.22 -6.78
CA LEU A 134 45.75 35.98 -5.73
C LEU A 134 46.81 36.69 -4.89
N LEU A 135 46.66 37.99 -4.71
CA LEU A 135 47.50 38.79 -3.84
C LEU A 135 46.82 39.00 -2.50
N PHE A 136 47.60 38.76 -1.43
CA PHE A 136 47.29 39.26 -0.09
C PHE A 136 48.21 40.42 0.20
N GLN A 137 47.67 41.59 0.57
CA GLN A 137 48.44 42.80 0.80
C GLN A 137 48.17 43.33 2.19
N THR A 138 49.23 43.82 2.86
CA THR A 138 49.14 44.53 4.13
C THR A 138 50.17 45.64 4.20
N ARG A 139 49.99 46.64 5.07
CA ARG A 139 50.91 47.72 5.29
C ARG A 139 51.52 47.67 6.67
N PHE A 140 52.78 47.96 6.76
CA PHE A 140 53.45 48.21 8.03
C PHE A 140 54.36 49.45 7.90
N ALA A 141 54.05 50.51 8.64
CA ALA A 141 54.62 51.85 8.48
C ALA A 141 54.45 52.33 7.03
N GLU A 142 55.50 52.72 6.38
CA GLU A 142 55.50 53.17 4.95
C GLU A 142 55.72 52.00 3.97
N ASN A 143 55.87 50.79 4.47
CA ASN A 143 56.12 49.63 3.61
C ASN A 143 54.83 48.89 3.28
N ARG A 144 54.73 48.40 2.06
CA ARG A 144 53.68 47.48 1.60
C ARG A 144 54.24 46.09 1.47
N ILE A 145 53.62 45.15 2.13
CA ILE A 145 53.91 43.70 2.09
C ILE A 145 52.96 43.06 1.14
N ILE A 146 53.43 42.34 0.15
CA ILE A 146 52.63 41.58 -0.83
C ILE A 146 53.02 40.11 -0.74
N VAL A 147 52.04 39.26 -0.51
CA VAL A 147 52.15 37.80 -0.54
C VAL A 147 51.39 37.32 -1.75
N THR A 148 52.02 36.52 -2.60
CA THR A 148 51.39 35.96 -3.78
C THR A 148 51.00 34.47 -3.53
N ILE A 149 49.77 34.14 -3.89
CA ILE A 149 49.21 32.81 -3.79
C ILE A 149 48.96 32.26 -5.19
N SER A 150 49.41 31.04 -5.49
CA SER A 150 49.23 30.44 -6.80
C SER A 150 47.76 30.13 -7.09
N ASP A 151 47.34 30.36 -8.33
CA ASP A 151 46.03 30.00 -8.86
C ASP A 151 45.69 28.52 -8.68
N ARG A 152 46.68 27.65 -8.71
CA ARG A 152 46.48 26.20 -8.52
C ARG A 152 45.79 25.89 -7.21
N HIS A 153 46.23 26.49 -6.09
CA HIS A 153 45.66 26.24 -4.78
C HIS A 153 44.25 26.80 -4.66
N ILE A 154 43.98 27.94 -5.31
CA ILE A 154 42.62 28.49 -5.39
C ILE A 154 41.71 27.57 -6.21
N ARG A 155 42.20 27.05 -7.35
CA ARG A 155 41.45 26.11 -8.17
C ARG A 155 41.14 24.79 -7.41
N ASP A 156 42.13 24.28 -6.68
CA ASP A 156 41.96 23.07 -5.87
C ASP A 156 40.87 23.28 -4.79
N ALA A 157 40.88 24.43 -4.10
CA ALA A 157 39.87 24.81 -3.13
C ALA A 157 38.44 25.00 -3.73
N LEU A 158 38.39 25.45 -5.01
CA LEU A 158 37.13 25.61 -5.75
C LEU A 158 36.67 24.29 -6.40
N SER A 159 37.53 23.31 -6.56
CA SER A 159 37.27 22.00 -7.14
C SER A 159 36.72 21.03 -6.08
N THR A 160 35.69 21.41 -5.38
CA THR A 160 35.09 20.56 -4.32
C THR A 160 34.62 19.22 -4.89
N PRO A 161 34.40 18.19 -4.02
CA PRO A 161 33.89 16.87 -4.43
C PRO A 161 32.54 16.89 -5.16
N LEU A 162 31.86 18.01 -5.21
CA LEU A 162 30.61 18.21 -5.97
C LEU A 162 30.90 18.60 -7.41
N LYS A 163 31.28 17.64 -8.25
CA LYS A 163 31.70 17.82 -9.66
C LYS A 163 30.69 18.53 -10.59
N HIS A 164 29.54 18.95 -10.12
CA HIS A 164 28.45 19.50 -10.94
C HIS A 164 28.10 20.97 -10.63
N VAL A 165 28.81 21.60 -9.70
CA VAL A 165 28.59 22.99 -9.31
C VAL A 165 29.88 23.77 -9.62
N ASN A 166 29.77 24.80 -10.42
CA ASN A 166 30.90 25.69 -10.71
C ASN A 166 30.97 26.76 -9.62
N TYR A 167 32.06 26.72 -8.86
CA TYR A 167 32.37 27.74 -7.85
C TYR A 167 33.39 28.72 -8.43
N SER A 168 33.25 29.97 -8.06
CA SER A 168 34.26 31.01 -8.40
C SER A 168 34.54 31.89 -7.17
N LEU A 169 35.82 32.23 -6.99
CA LEU A 169 36.27 33.19 -5.99
C LEU A 169 36.13 34.58 -6.56
N ALA A 170 35.31 35.41 -5.93
CA ALA A 170 35.12 36.82 -6.31
C ALA A 170 35.83 37.74 -5.30
N VAL A 171 36.74 38.57 -5.83
CA VAL A 171 37.49 39.57 -5.09
C VAL A 171 37.36 40.92 -5.82
N GLY A 172 36.79 41.90 -5.17
CA GLY A 172 36.54 43.22 -5.80
C GLY A 172 35.61 43.09 -7.01
N GLY A 173 36.09 43.52 -8.18
CA GLY A 173 35.35 43.47 -9.45
C GLY A 173 35.71 42.29 -10.32
N SER A 174 36.52 41.32 -9.85
CA SER A 174 37.02 40.17 -10.62
C SER A 174 36.67 38.85 -9.96
N ALA A 175 36.53 37.78 -10.73
CA ALA A 175 36.32 36.44 -10.21
C ALA A 175 37.20 35.45 -10.96
N ILE A 176 37.69 34.41 -10.26
CA ILE A 176 38.42 33.29 -10.82
C ILE A 176 37.60 32.00 -10.55
N ASP A 177 37.45 31.17 -11.55
CA ASP A 177 36.79 29.90 -11.44
C ASP A 177 37.75 28.70 -11.27
N ALA A 178 37.20 27.50 -11.14
CA ALA A 178 38.01 26.28 -11.03
C ALA A 178 38.83 25.94 -12.30
N SER A 179 38.54 26.55 -13.46
CA SER A 179 39.36 26.40 -14.68
C SER A 179 40.61 27.35 -14.66
N GLY A 180 40.59 28.35 -13.79
CA GLY A 180 41.62 29.38 -13.72
C GLY A 180 41.34 30.58 -14.61
N GLU A 181 40.18 30.65 -15.25
CA GLU A 181 39.79 31.81 -16.04
C GLU A 181 39.34 32.96 -15.13
N LEU A 182 39.87 34.14 -15.43
CA LEU A 182 39.50 35.37 -14.75
C LEU A 182 38.41 36.07 -15.54
N HIS A 183 37.31 36.34 -14.85
CA HIS A 183 36.15 37.06 -15.40
C HIS A 183 35.91 38.36 -14.64
N VAL A 184 35.56 39.40 -15.39
CA VAL A 184 35.04 40.62 -14.74
C VAL A 184 33.63 40.35 -14.25
N THR A 185 33.38 40.63 -12.96
CA THR A 185 32.05 40.40 -12.40
C THR A 185 31.09 41.45 -12.95
N SER A 186 30.22 41.05 -13.90
CA SER A 186 29.20 41.95 -14.43
C SER A 186 28.02 42.08 -13.45
N PRO A 187 27.44 43.26 -13.28
CA PRO A 187 26.23 43.49 -12.43
C PRO A 187 25.00 42.72 -12.90
N GLY A 188 25.09 42.07 -14.11
CA GLY A 188 23.97 41.36 -14.72
C GLY A 188 23.84 39.86 -14.37
N GLU A 189 24.81 39.26 -13.69
CA GLU A 189 24.71 37.87 -13.22
C GLU A 189 23.81 37.71 -12.00
N ARG A 190 22.56 38.13 -12.13
CA ARG A 190 21.55 38.15 -11.03
C ARG A 190 21.16 36.77 -10.49
N GLN A 191 21.61 35.67 -11.07
CA GLN A 191 21.22 34.33 -10.64
C GLN A 191 22.24 33.63 -9.74
N ALA A 192 23.49 34.10 -9.69
CA ALA A 192 24.52 33.50 -8.84
C ALA A 192 24.28 33.84 -7.37
N ARG A 193 24.37 32.82 -6.50
CA ARG A 193 24.40 32.99 -5.05
C ARG A 193 25.82 33.20 -4.58
N GLN A 194 25.96 33.86 -3.44
CA GLN A 194 27.26 34.24 -2.85
C GLN A 194 27.29 33.80 -1.40
N VAL A 195 28.44 33.28 -0.98
CA VAL A 195 28.81 33.06 0.43
C VAL A 195 30.03 33.92 0.70
N TYR A 196 29.92 34.83 1.64
CA TYR A 196 30.98 35.77 2.01
C TYR A 196 31.89 35.14 3.07
N SER A 197 33.19 35.44 3.00
CA SER A 197 34.08 35.19 4.12
C SER A 197 33.79 36.21 5.22
N GLU A 198 33.83 35.76 6.47
CA GLU A 198 33.71 36.63 7.65
C GLU A 198 35.05 37.27 8.01
N GLN A 199 36.17 36.72 7.52
CA GLN A 199 37.52 37.15 7.91
C GLN A 199 38.19 38.03 6.84
N TYR A 200 37.86 37.80 5.57
CA TYR A 200 38.50 38.43 4.43
C TYR A 200 37.50 39.01 3.43
N ALA A 201 37.91 40.04 2.68
CA ALA A 201 37.03 40.77 1.76
C ALA A 201 36.89 40.00 0.40
N TYR A 202 36.26 38.79 0.42
CA TYR A 202 35.94 38.03 -0.76
C TYR A 202 34.64 37.23 -0.58
N SER A 203 34.13 36.69 -1.65
CA SER A 203 32.99 35.77 -1.63
C SER A 203 33.17 34.62 -2.61
N ILE A 204 32.54 33.47 -2.31
CA ILE A 204 32.42 32.35 -3.23
C ILE A 204 31.05 32.44 -3.91
N ARG A 205 31.08 32.52 -5.24
CA ARG A 205 29.89 32.57 -6.10
C ARG A 205 29.61 31.20 -6.67
N TYR A 206 28.36 30.85 -6.82
CA TYR A 206 27.90 29.60 -7.44
C TYR A 206 26.51 29.74 -8.03
N ASN A 207 26.20 28.96 -9.05
CA ASN A 207 24.87 28.87 -9.64
C ASN A 207 24.03 27.87 -8.86
N PRO A 208 22.84 28.25 -8.34
CA PRO A 208 21.97 27.34 -7.65
C PRO A 208 21.46 26.25 -8.63
N ALA A 209 21.26 25.05 -8.09
CA ALA A 209 20.68 23.98 -8.87
C ALA A 209 19.31 24.38 -9.45
N PRO A 210 19.02 24.09 -10.73
CA PRO A 210 17.73 24.40 -11.34
C PRO A 210 16.63 23.61 -10.65
N PHE A 211 15.43 24.21 -10.56
CA PHE A 211 14.29 23.56 -9.90
C PHE A 211 13.96 22.20 -10.50
N PHE A 212 13.93 22.10 -11.83
CA PHE A 212 13.67 20.84 -12.54
C PHE A 212 14.92 20.38 -13.29
N SER A 213 15.31 19.12 -13.09
CA SER A 213 16.42 18.48 -13.81
C SER A 213 16.06 17.01 -14.06
N PRO A 214 15.72 16.64 -15.33
CA PRO A 214 15.39 15.26 -15.69
C PRO A 214 16.52 14.27 -15.37
N GLN A 215 17.77 14.67 -15.58
CA GLN A 215 18.92 13.82 -15.29
C GLN A 215 19.03 13.48 -13.79
N ARG A 216 18.80 14.48 -12.92
CA ARG A 216 18.84 14.30 -11.48
C ARG A 216 17.69 13.39 -11.04
N LEU A 217 16.48 13.66 -11.56
CA LEU A 217 15.29 12.87 -11.26
C LEU A 217 15.50 11.38 -11.61
N LEU A 218 16.08 11.08 -12.76
CA LEU A 218 16.31 9.71 -13.19
C LEU A 218 17.47 9.03 -12.46
N ARG A 219 18.59 9.75 -12.25
CA ARG A 219 19.79 9.15 -11.64
C ARG A 219 19.62 8.93 -10.12
N GLN A 220 19.03 9.89 -9.42
CA GLN A 220 18.89 9.84 -7.96
C GLN A 220 17.52 9.38 -7.51
N GLY A 221 16.50 9.58 -8.32
CA GLY A 221 15.10 9.27 -7.98
C GLY A 221 14.51 8.06 -8.69
N GLY A 222 15.24 7.39 -9.59
CA GLY A 222 14.70 6.33 -10.45
C GLY A 222 14.04 5.17 -9.67
N GLY A 223 14.67 4.73 -8.59
CA GLY A 223 14.09 3.69 -7.72
C GLY A 223 12.78 4.12 -7.04
N ILE A 224 12.73 5.38 -6.57
CA ILE A 224 11.53 5.93 -5.93
C ILE A 224 10.43 6.11 -6.98
N LEU A 225 10.75 6.54 -8.20
CA LEU A 225 9.77 6.66 -9.29
C LEU A 225 9.14 5.32 -9.64
N LEU A 226 9.94 4.25 -9.70
CA LEU A 226 9.45 2.89 -9.93
C LEU A 226 8.51 2.44 -8.80
N PHE A 227 8.87 2.71 -7.56
CA PHE A 227 8.03 2.41 -6.39
C PHE A 227 6.70 3.18 -6.44
N VAL A 228 6.72 4.48 -6.73
CA VAL A 228 5.50 5.30 -6.87
C VAL A 228 4.60 4.78 -7.99
N LEU A 229 5.19 4.36 -9.12
CA LEU A 229 4.44 3.76 -10.23
C LEU A 229 3.75 2.46 -9.81
N LEU A 230 4.44 1.60 -9.06
CA LEU A 230 3.88 0.35 -8.55
C LEU A 230 2.73 0.61 -7.58
N VAL A 231 2.88 1.54 -6.64
CA VAL A 231 1.82 1.93 -5.69
C VAL A 231 0.61 2.49 -6.43
N ALA A 232 0.82 3.37 -7.43
CA ALA A 232 -0.25 3.92 -8.26
C ALA A 232 -1.00 2.82 -9.03
N GLY A 233 -0.29 1.83 -9.56
CA GLY A 233 -0.87 0.66 -10.24
C GLY A 233 -1.72 -0.20 -9.31
N ILE A 234 -1.22 -0.50 -8.11
CA ILE A 234 -1.97 -1.25 -7.09
C ILE A 234 -3.23 -0.48 -6.67
N ALA A 235 -3.12 0.82 -6.40
CA ALA A 235 -4.26 1.66 -6.03
C ALA A 235 -5.33 1.68 -7.14
N ALA A 236 -4.91 1.80 -8.40
CA ALA A 236 -5.83 1.72 -9.55
C ALA A 236 -6.52 0.36 -9.65
N TYR A 237 -5.77 -0.74 -9.46
CA TYR A 237 -6.33 -2.09 -9.50
C TYR A 237 -7.37 -2.32 -8.39
N VAL A 238 -7.07 -1.90 -7.16
CA VAL A 238 -7.99 -2.00 -6.02
C VAL A 238 -9.25 -1.17 -6.27
N LEU A 239 -9.09 0.06 -6.74
CA LEU A 239 -10.21 0.94 -7.07
C LEU A 239 -11.05 0.39 -8.21
N TYR A 240 -10.41 -0.16 -9.27
CA TYR A 240 -11.10 -0.84 -10.36
C TYR A 240 -11.93 -2.03 -9.85
N LYS A 241 -11.35 -2.86 -8.99
CA LYS A 241 -12.05 -4.01 -8.40
C LYS A 241 -13.21 -3.58 -7.50
N TYR A 242 -13.04 -2.49 -6.74
CA TYR A 242 -14.07 -1.92 -5.89
C TYR A 242 -15.26 -1.36 -6.72
N LEU A 243 -14.97 -0.57 -7.76
CA LEU A 243 -16.00 0.03 -8.63
C LEU A 243 -16.72 -1.01 -9.50
N ASN A 244 -16.07 -2.13 -9.82
CA ASN A 244 -16.64 -3.23 -10.59
C ASN A 244 -17.21 -4.36 -9.72
N LYS A 245 -17.34 -4.18 -8.39
CA LYS A 245 -18.24 -5.05 -7.62
C LYS A 245 -19.65 -4.87 -8.18
N HIS A 246 -20.08 -5.87 -8.95
CA HIS A 246 -21.43 -5.92 -9.51
C HIS A 246 -22.42 -6.00 -8.33
N THR A 247 -22.95 -4.86 -7.90
CA THR A 247 -24.23 -4.81 -7.20
C THR A 247 -25.27 -5.13 -8.26
N LEU A 248 -25.86 -6.31 -8.19
CA LEU A 248 -26.96 -6.69 -9.07
C LEU A 248 -28.09 -5.69 -8.83
N PRO A 249 -28.63 -5.05 -9.89
CA PRO A 249 -29.76 -4.15 -9.71
C PRO A 249 -30.97 -4.94 -9.21
N GLU A 250 -31.73 -4.39 -8.24
CA GLU A 250 -32.98 -4.97 -7.74
C GLU A 250 -33.95 -5.34 -8.87
N GLU A 251 -34.04 -4.48 -9.90
CA GLU A 251 -34.87 -4.71 -11.09
C GLU A 251 -34.49 -6.00 -11.84
N SER A 252 -33.19 -6.31 -11.92
CA SER A 252 -32.71 -7.56 -12.53
C SER A 252 -33.18 -8.77 -11.76
N LEU A 253 -33.14 -8.71 -10.43
CA LEU A 253 -33.61 -9.78 -9.55
C LEU A 253 -35.12 -9.96 -9.66
N ARG A 254 -35.88 -8.85 -9.65
CA ARG A 254 -37.35 -8.86 -9.83
C ARG A 254 -37.73 -9.52 -11.16
N SER A 255 -37.04 -9.15 -12.23
CA SER A 255 -37.24 -9.77 -13.56
C SER A 255 -36.88 -11.26 -13.56
N ALA A 256 -35.80 -11.64 -12.87
CA ALA A 256 -35.37 -13.05 -12.79
C ALA A 256 -36.36 -13.92 -12.04
N ILE A 257 -36.95 -13.41 -10.95
CA ILE A 257 -38.03 -14.12 -10.21
C ILE A 257 -39.23 -14.32 -11.12
N ALA A 258 -39.70 -13.26 -11.78
CA ALA A 258 -40.85 -13.30 -12.67
C ALA A 258 -40.65 -14.29 -13.85
N LYS A 259 -39.42 -14.36 -14.40
CA LYS A 259 -39.05 -15.29 -15.49
C LYS A 259 -38.68 -16.68 -15.04
N ARG A 260 -38.73 -16.98 -13.72
CA ARG A 260 -38.31 -18.23 -13.13
C ARG A 260 -36.85 -18.61 -13.44
N GLU A 261 -35.97 -17.60 -13.52
CA GLU A 261 -34.53 -17.79 -13.66
C GLU A 261 -33.88 -18.22 -12.34
N ILE A 262 -34.56 -17.97 -11.18
CA ILE A 262 -34.20 -18.51 -9.89
C ILE A 262 -34.77 -19.93 -9.81
N ILE A 263 -33.90 -20.90 -9.76
CA ILE A 263 -34.29 -22.33 -9.80
C ILE A 263 -33.83 -23.06 -8.54
N PRO A 264 -34.58 -24.10 -8.11
CA PRO A 264 -34.19 -24.93 -6.99
C PRO A 264 -33.03 -25.86 -7.40
N PHE A 265 -32.00 -25.91 -6.59
CA PHE A 265 -31.04 -26.98 -6.49
C PHE A 265 -31.34 -27.77 -5.23
N TYR A 266 -30.96 -29.03 -5.23
CA TYR A 266 -31.25 -29.94 -4.16
C TYR A 266 -29.95 -30.47 -3.59
N GLN A 267 -29.74 -30.26 -2.29
CA GLN A 267 -28.62 -30.89 -1.59
C GLN A 267 -29.13 -32.09 -0.81
N PRO A 268 -28.69 -33.31 -1.13
CA PRO A 268 -29.13 -34.51 -0.48
C PRO A 268 -28.72 -34.56 0.99
N VAL A 269 -29.69 -34.89 1.84
CA VAL A 269 -29.49 -35.23 3.26
C VAL A 269 -29.56 -36.75 3.36
N VAL A 270 -28.54 -37.35 3.94
CA VAL A 270 -28.39 -38.80 4.02
C VAL A 270 -28.34 -39.30 5.46
N ASN A 271 -28.71 -40.58 5.67
CA ASN A 271 -28.34 -41.28 6.89
C ASN A 271 -26.83 -41.59 6.82
N GLY A 272 -26.01 -40.97 7.69
CA GLY A 272 -24.55 -41.12 7.68
C GLY A 272 -24.06 -42.56 7.93
N ARG A 273 -24.86 -43.44 8.57
CA ARG A 273 -24.52 -44.84 8.83
C ARG A 273 -24.87 -45.74 7.66
N GLU A 274 -26.05 -45.54 7.10
CA GLU A 274 -26.60 -46.43 6.04
C GLU A 274 -26.26 -45.96 4.63
N GLY A 275 -25.90 -44.65 4.50
CA GLY A 275 -25.74 -43.99 3.23
C GLY A 275 -27.05 -43.84 2.43
N THR A 276 -28.20 -44.00 3.10
CA THR A 276 -29.53 -43.90 2.48
C THR A 276 -29.98 -42.47 2.40
N LEU A 277 -30.57 -42.05 1.29
CA LEU A 277 -31.14 -40.71 1.11
C LEU A 277 -32.38 -40.54 1.99
N ARG A 278 -32.40 -39.51 2.82
CA ARG A 278 -33.51 -39.21 3.75
C ARG A 278 -34.29 -37.95 3.33
N GLY A 279 -33.65 -37.05 2.61
CA GLY A 279 -34.28 -35.79 2.21
C GLY A 279 -33.39 -34.92 1.33
N VAL A 280 -33.85 -33.73 1.11
CA VAL A 280 -33.12 -32.69 0.40
C VAL A 280 -33.36 -31.34 1.07
N GLU A 281 -32.31 -30.54 1.08
CA GLU A 281 -32.42 -29.09 1.29
C GLU A 281 -32.54 -28.40 -0.06
N VAL A 282 -33.46 -27.41 -0.14
CA VAL A 282 -33.73 -26.63 -1.35
C VAL A 282 -32.90 -25.36 -1.31
N LEU A 283 -31.96 -25.27 -2.24
CA LEU A 283 -31.05 -24.14 -2.36
C LEU A 283 -31.33 -23.34 -3.62
N ALA A 284 -31.52 -22.03 -3.48
CA ALA A 284 -31.71 -21.13 -4.62
C ALA A 284 -30.46 -21.03 -5.49
N ARG A 285 -30.62 -21.06 -6.81
CA ARG A 285 -29.56 -20.76 -7.79
C ARG A 285 -30.13 -19.85 -8.88
N TRP A 286 -29.46 -18.76 -9.17
CA TRP A 286 -29.87 -17.90 -10.26
C TRP A 286 -29.19 -18.31 -11.56
N LYS A 287 -29.97 -18.90 -12.48
CA LYS A 287 -29.51 -19.26 -13.82
C LYS A 287 -29.66 -18.07 -14.75
N HIS A 288 -28.68 -17.15 -14.72
CA HIS A 288 -28.70 -15.96 -15.53
C HIS A 288 -28.35 -16.24 -17.00
N PRO A 289 -29.11 -15.75 -18.00
CA PRO A 289 -28.95 -16.11 -19.42
C PRO A 289 -27.55 -15.83 -19.99
N LYS A 290 -26.88 -14.77 -19.51
CA LYS A 290 -25.56 -14.34 -20.00
C LYS A 290 -24.41 -14.65 -19.05
N ALA A 291 -24.66 -14.65 -17.73
CA ALA A 291 -23.60 -14.78 -16.70
C ALA A 291 -23.48 -16.21 -16.14
N GLY A 292 -24.33 -17.15 -16.58
CA GLY A 292 -24.38 -18.49 -16.03
C GLY A 292 -24.99 -18.53 -14.63
N TYR A 293 -24.46 -19.37 -13.74
CA TYR A 293 -24.99 -19.48 -12.38
C TYR A 293 -24.41 -18.39 -11.47
N ILE A 294 -25.29 -17.56 -10.92
CA ILE A 294 -24.96 -16.55 -9.91
C ILE A 294 -25.16 -17.15 -8.51
N SER A 295 -24.16 -16.96 -7.65
CA SER A 295 -24.16 -17.49 -6.28
C SER A 295 -25.26 -16.84 -5.41
N PRO A 296 -25.91 -17.59 -4.50
CA PRO A 296 -26.86 -17.07 -3.54
C PRO A 296 -26.35 -15.90 -2.73
N GLY A 297 -25.09 -15.93 -2.28
CA GLY A 297 -24.46 -14.83 -1.54
C GLY A 297 -24.41 -13.50 -2.29
N ALA A 298 -24.64 -13.49 -3.62
CA ALA A 298 -24.68 -12.25 -4.41
C ALA A 298 -26.08 -11.67 -4.52
N PHE A 299 -27.16 -12.47 -4.44
CA PHE A 299 -28.53 -11.98 -4.69
C PHE A 299 -29.48 -12.13 -3.49
N ILE A 300 -29.24 -13.07 -2.57
CA ILE A 300 -30.09 -13.23 -1.36
C ILE A 300 -30.09 -11.95 -0.51
N PRO A 301 -28.92 -11.33 -0.17
CA PRO A 301 -28.93 -10.09 0.61
C PRO A 301 -29.69 -8.92 -0.09
N ILE A 302 -29.72 -8.93 -1.41
CA ILE A 302 -30.49 -7.93 -2.16
C ILE A 302 -31.99 -8.26 -2.07
N ALA A 303 -32.35 -9.55 -2.18
CA ALA A 303 -33.74 -10.01 -2.04
C ALA A 303 -34.31 -9.67 -0.66
N GLU A 304 -33.54 -9.89 0.39
CA GLU A 304 -33.90 -9.58 1.79
C GLU A 304 -34.12 -8.06 1.96
N LYS A 305 -33.11 -7.26 1.59
CA LYS A 305 -33.17 -5.79 1.71
C LYS A 305 -34.32 -5.15 0.91
N SER A 306 -34.68 -5.73 -0.22
CA SER A 306 -35.73 -5.20 -1.10
C SER A 306 -37.12 -5.81 -0.85
N GLY A 307 -37.22 -6.78 0.06
CA GLY A 307 -38.47 -7.54 0.29
C GLY A 307 -38.80 -8.55 -0.82
N LEU A 308 -37.94 -8.71 -1.83
CA LEU A 308 -38.12 -9.67 -2.91
C LEU A 308 -37.91 -11.12 -2.47
N ILE A 309 -37.36 -11.34 -1.25
CA ILE A 309 -37.12 -12.66 -0.72
C ILE A 309 -38.40 -13.49 -0.62
N VAL A 310 -39.50 -12.87 -0.29
CA VAL A 310 -40.83 -13.53 -0.20
C VAL A 310 -41.25 -14.07 -1.57
N SER A 311 -41.25 -13.22 -2.60
CA SER A 311 -41.62 -13.64 -3.96
C SER A 311 -40.66 -14.65 -4.54
N LEU A 312 -39.37 -14.60 -4.16
CA LEU A 312 -38.35 -15.56 -4.53
C LEU A 312 -38.66 -16.92 -3.92
N THR A 313 -38.90 -16.99 -2.60
CA THR A 313 -39.22 -18.23 -1.90
C THR A 313 -40.52 -18.86 -2.42
N GLN A 314 -41.54 -18.05 -2.67
CA GLN A 314 -42.82 -18.51 -3.27
C GLN A 314 -42.61 -19.12 -4.65
N SER A 315 -41.77 -18.48 -5.49
CA SER A 315 -41.42 -19.03 -6.81
C SER A 315 -40.68 -20.37 -6.71
N LEU A 316 -39.77 -20.51 -5.74
CA LEU A 316 -39.08 -21.77 -5.48
C LEU A 316 -40.04 -22.86 -5.00
N MET A 317 -40.90 -22.55 -4.02
CA MET A 317 -41.91 -23.48 -3.50
C MET A 317 -42.77 -24.04 -4.64
N ALA A 318 -43.28 -23.19 -5.52
CA ALA A 318 -44.09 -23.62 -6.66
C ALA A 318 -43.31 -24.57 -7.64
N GLN A 319 -42.03 -24.30 -7.87
CA GLN A 319 -41.17 -25.15 -8.68
C GLN A 319 -40.87 -26.51 -7.98
N VAL A 320 -40.60 -26.48 -6.67
CA VAL A 320 -40.37 -27.68 -5.86
C VAL A 320 -41.60 -28.60 -5.89
N VAL A 321 -42.80 -28.07 -5.69
CA VAL A 321 -44.07 -28.87 -5.80
C VAL A 321 -44.15 -29.54 -7.16
N THR A 322 -43.95 -28.82 -8.25
CA THR A 322 -44.02 -29.34 -9.61
C THR A 322 -43.01 -30.47 -9.83
N GLN A 323 -41.78 -30.24 -9.41
CA GLN A 323 -40.68 -31.19 -9.63
C GLN A 323 -40.81 -32.44 -8.74
N MET A 324 -41.15 -32.27 -7.45
CA MET A 324 -41.31 -33.41 -6.53
C MET A 324 -42.51 -34.26 -6.89
N ASN A 325 -43.63 -33.67 -7.30
CA ASN A 325 -44.79 -34.39 -7.77
C ASN A 325 -44.46 -35.27 -9.03
N ALA A 326 -43.62 -34.76 -9.93
CA ALA A 326 -43.21 -35.49 -11.11
C ALA A 326 -42.38 -36.77 -10.79
N ILE A 327 -41.76 -36.82 -9.61
CA ILE A 327 -40.95 -37.99 -9.17
C ILE A 327 -41.52 -38.66 -7.92
N SER A 328 -42.76 -38.37 -7.57
CA SER A 328 -43.39 -38.80 -6.30
C SER A 328 -43.25 -40.27 -5.99
N SER A 329 -43.39 -41.15 -7.02
CA SER A 329 -43.25 -42.61 -6.88
C SER A 329 -41.82 -43.10 -6.60
N LYS A 330 -40.83 -42.25 -6.78
CA LYS A 330 -39.40 -42.58 -6.60
C LYS A 330 -38.85 -42.10 -5.25
N LEU A 331 -39.55 -41.19 -4.57
CA LEU A 331 -39.14 -40.66 -3.27
C LEU A 331 -39.25 -41.75 -2.20
N PRO A 332 -38.29 -41.87 -1.28
CA PRO A 332 -38.42 -42.71 -0.08
C PRO A 332 -39.64 -42.36 0.73
N GLU A 333 -40.10 -43.27 1.59
CA GLU A 333 -41.16 -43.01 2.57
C GLU A 333 -40.63 -42.00 3.64
N GLY A 334 -41.46 -41.04 4.03
CA GLY A 334 -41.08 -40.01 4.98
C GLY A 334 -39.97 -39.07 4.48
N PHE A 335 -39.87 -38.81 3.17
CA PHE A 335 -38.84 -38.01 2.57
C PHE A 335 -38.93 -36.55 3.03
N HIS A 336 -37.82 -35.98 3.53
CA HIS A 336 -37.72 -34.62 4.03
C HIS A 336 -37.46 -33.62 2.90
N ILE A 337 -38.16 -32.49 2.91
CA ILE A 337 -37.93 -31.36 1.99
C ILE A 337 -37.76 -30.10 2.84
N GLY A 338 -36.51 -29.65 2.97
CA GLY A 338 -36.16 -28.43 3.71
C GLY A 338 -36.20 -27.20 2.81
N ILE A 339 -36.83 -26.13 3.28
CA ILE A 339 -36.84 -24.83 2.59
C ILE A 339 -36.44 -23.74 3.58
N ASN A 340 -35.53 -22.89 3.16
CA ASN A 340 -35.07 -21.73 3.90
C ASN A 340 -36.07 -20.56 3.83
N PHE A 341 -36.43 -20.01 4.98
CA PHE A 341 -37.32 -18.86 5.13
C PHE A 341 -36.61 -17.74 5.90
N SER A 342 -36.69 -16.53 5.39
CA SER A 342 -36.21 -15.35 6.12
C SER A 342 -37.15 -14.98 7.27
N ALA A 343 -36.60 -14.30 8.29
CA ALA A 343 -37.38 -13.76 9.39
C ALA A 343 -38.55 -12.88 8.92
N SER A 344 -38.27 -12.04 7.91
CA SER A 344 -39.26 -11.14 7.32
C SER A 344 -40.41 -11.87 6.61
N HIS A 345 -40.17 -13.06 6.04
CA HIS A 345 -41.21 -13.88 5.42
C HIS A 345 -42.10 -14.55 6.47
N ILE A 346 -41.50 -15.11 7.52
CA ILE A 346 -42.24 -15.77 8.63
C ILE A 346 -43.15 -14.78 9.34
N ALA A 347 -42.72 -13.53 9.50
CA ALA A 347 -43.47 -12.46 10.13
C ALA A 347 -44.66 -11.94 9.27
N MET A 348 -44.77 -12.35 8.00
CA MET A 348 -45.84 -11.87 7.13
C MET A 348 -47.23 -12.43 7.52
N PRO A 349 -48.27 -11.61 7.43
CA PRO A 349 -49.64 -12.12 7.52
C PRO A 349 -49.92 -13.15 6.41
N GLY A 350 -50.51 -14.29 6.75
CA GLY A 350 -50.83 -15.35 5.81
C GLY A 350 -49.71 -16.36 5.53
N PHE A 351 -48.56 -16.26 6.21
CA PHE A 351 -47.47 -17.23 6.08
C PHE A 351 -47.89 -18.66 6.37
N VAL A 352 -48.69 -18.88 7.42
CA VAL A 352 -49.27 -20.21 7.77
C VAL A 352 -50.11 -20.75 6.60
N ASP A 353 -51.02 -19.94 6.06
CA ASP A 353 -51.86 -20.34 4.94
C ASP A 353 -51.05 -20.70 3.69
N GLU A 354 -49.98 -19.94 3.44
CA GLU A 354 -49.05 -20.21 2.35
C GLU A 354 -48.36 -21.58 2.54
N CYS A 355 -47.84 -21.86 3.70
CA CYS A 355 -47.21 -23.13 4.03
C CYS A 355 -48.21 -24.29 3.94
N LEU A 356 -49.42 -24.14 4.44
CA LEU A 356 -50.47 -25.15 4.35
C LEU A 356 -50.86 -25.42 2.88
N LYS A 357 -50.98 -24.38 2.06
CA LYS A 357 -51.24 -24.50 0.63
C LYS A 357 -50.09 -25.23 -0.05
N TYR A 358 -48.86 -24.91 0.27
CA TYR A 358 -47.66 -25.58 -0.25
C TYR A 358 -47.70 -27.07 0.08
N LYS A 359 -47.85 -27.45 1.35
CA LYS A 359 -47.94 -28.86 1.78
C LYS A 359 -49.07 -29.62 1.08
N ASN A 360 -50.27 -28.99 0.99
CA ASN A 360 -51.43 -29.62 0.36
C ASN A 360 -51.28 -29.81 -1.16
N SER A 361 -50.40 -29.10 -1.80
CA SER A 361 -50.12 -29.21 -3.24
C SER A 361 -49.31 -30.45 -3.65
N PHE A 362 -48.75 -31.17 -2.68
CA PHE A 362 -48.06 -32.43 -2.93
C PHE A 362 -49.06 -33.58 -3.08
N VAL A 363 -48.79 -34.46 -4.05
CA VAL A 363 -49.57 -35.70 -4.31
C VAL A 363 -49.38 -36.68 -3.14
N ARG A 364 -48.13 -36.85 -2.69
CA ARG A 364 -47.78 -37.69 -1.54
C ARG A 364 -48.02 -36.95 -0.24
N LYS A 365 -48.63 -37.61 0.75
CA LYS A 365 -49.00 -37.04 2.04
C LYS A 365 -48.05 -37.46 3.16
N ASP A 366 -47.17 -38.39 2.92
CA ASP A 366 -46.15 -38.86 3.85
C ASP A 366 -44.82 -38.12 3.78
N LEU A 367 -44.75 -37.01 3.02
CA LEU A 367 -43.59 -36.17 2.95
C LEU A 367 -43.45 -35.30 4.20
N ASN A 368 -42.23 -35.17 4.72
CA ASN A 368 -41.87 -34.31 5.83
C ASN A 368 -41.41 -32.95 5.32
N HIS A 369 -42.16 -31.92 5.60
CA HIS A 369 -41.83 -30.54 5.21
C HIS A 369 -41.07 -29.87 6.34
N VAL A 370 -39.85 -29.37 6.08
CA VAL A 370 -39.01 -28.73 7.07
C VAL A 370 -38.90 -27.23 6.74
N ILE A 371 -39.24 -26.39 7.70
CA ILE A 371 -39.08 -24.95 7.67
C ILE A 371 -37.71 -24.65 8.28
N GLU A 372 -36.77 -24.17 7.48
CA GLU A 372 -35.43 -23.82 7.92
C GLU A 372 -35.36 -22.32 8.19
N VAL A 373 -34.97 -21.95 9.41
CA VAL A 373 -34.89 -20.57 9.88
C VAL A 373 -33.46 -20.27 10.18
N THR A 374 -32.91 -19.23 9.55
CA THR A 374 -31.48 -18.89 9.71
C THR A 374 -31.22 -18.08 10.99
N GLU A 375 -30.12 -18.37 11.66
CA GLU A 375 -29.64 -17.62 12.83
C GLU A 375 -29.01 -16.25 12.46
N ARG A 376 -28.71 -16.02 11.19
CA ARG A 376 -28.00 -14.81 10.73
C ARG A 376 -28.81 -13.54 10.85
N GLU A 377 -30.14 -13.61 10.82
CA GLU A 377 -31.01 -12.49 11.05
C GLU A 377 -31.64 -12.61 12.44
N PRO A 378 -31.62 -11.55 13.27
CA PRO A 378 -32.31 -11.60 14.57
C PRO A 378 -33.81 -11.79 14.33
N LEU A 379 -34.32 -12.90 14.83
CA LEU A 379 -35.75 -13.13 14.96
C LEU A 379 -36.23 -12.44 16.21
N ASP A 380 -37.13 -11.48 16.07
CA ASP A 380 -37.86 -10.97 17.23
C ASP A 380 -38.81 -12.10 17.75
N ILE A 381 -38.40 -12.76 18.83
CA ILE A 381 -39.22 -13.78 19.49
C ILE A 381 -40.38 -13.07 20.21
N ASP A 382 -41.39 -12.72 19.45
CA ASP A 382 -42.64 -12.25 19.97
C ASP A 382 -43.66 -13.42 20.09
N GLU A 383 -44.73 -13.19 20.80
CA GLU A 383 -45.80 -14.16 20.99
C GLU A 383 -46.42 -14.63 19.66
N ARG A 384 -46.40 -13.76 18.65
CA ARG A 384 -46.92 -14.05 17.32
C ARG A 384 -46.02 -15.04 16.54
N LEU A 385 -44.69 -14.91 16.61
CA LEU A 385 -43.75 -15.85 15.99
C LEU A 385 -43.92 -17.24 16.60
N VAL A 386 -43.96 -17.32 17.94
CA VAL A 386 -44.17 -18.58 18.70
C VAL A 386 -45.46 -19.24 18.28
N GLN A 387 -46.58 -18.49 18.23
CA GLN A 387 -47.87 -18.99 17.78
C GLN A 387 -47.80 -19.48 16.31
N THR A 388 -47.17 -18.75 15.44
CA THR A 388 -47.02 -19.11 14.01
C THR A 388 -46.30 -20.46 13.85
N LEU A 389 -45.18 -20.64 14.54
CA LEU A 389 -44.40 -21.88 14.48
C LEU A 389 -45.13 -23.05 15.14
N ASN A 390 -45.85 -22.83 16.25
CA ASN A 390 -46.67 -23.84 16.90
C ASN A 390 -47.79 -24.34 15.97
N VAL A 391 -48.51 -23.42 15.31
CA VAL A 391 -49.56 -23.80 14.34
C VAL A 391 -49.00 -24.62 13.20
N LEU A 392 -47.82 -24.27 12.68
CA LEU A 392 -47.14 -25.05 11.63
C LEU A 392 -46.75 -26.44 12.13
N HIS A 393 -46.19 -26.52 13.34
CA HIS A 393 -45.82 -27.78 13.97
C HIS A 393 -47.06 -28.70 14.17
N GLU A 394 -48.17 -28.17 14.69
CA GLU A 394 -49.45 -28.89 14.83
C GLU A 394 -49.96 -29.38 13.46
N ASN A 395 -49.65 -28.70 12.39
CA ASN A 395 -49.99 -29.11 11.01
C ASN A 395 -48.93 -30.01 10.36
N GLY A 396 -48.00 -30.53 11.18
CA GLY A 396 -47.00 -31.52 10.77
C GLY A 396 -45.89 -30.94 9.84
N PHE A 397 -45.49 -29.69 10.07
CA PHE A 397 -44.20 -29.17 9.62
C PHE A 397 -43.19 -29.40 10.72
N ALA A 398 -41.97 -29.71 10.36
CA ALA A 398 -40.83 -29.69 11.25
C ALA A 398 -40.10 -28.35 11.14
N ILE A 399 -39.55 -27.87 12.24
CA ILE A 399 -38.81 -26.60 12.32
C ILE A 399 -37.33 -26.91 12.50
N ALA A 400 -36.49 -26.36 11.66
CA ALA A 400 -35.03 -26.47 11.74
C ALA A 400 -34.40 -25.11 11.98
N LEU A 401 -33.48 -25.04 12.92
CA LEU A 401 -32.64 -23.87 13.12
C LEU A 401 -31.36 -24.04 12.35
N ASP A 402 -31.12 -23.16 11.36
CA ASP A 402 -29.99 -23.23 10.43
C ASP A 402 -28.79 -22.38 10.89
N ASP A 403 -27.59 -22.75 10.47
CA ASP A 403 -26.31 -22.07 10.80
C ASP A 403 -26.05 -21.95 12.32
N PHE A 404 -26.50 -22.89 13.14
CA PHE A 404 -26.45 -22.81 14.61
C PHE A 404 -25.02 -22.58 15.13
N GLY A 405 -24.87 -21.53 15.97
CA GLY A 405 -23.61 -21.12 16.61
C GLY A 405 -22.82 -20.07 15.85
N THR A 406 -23.31 -19.57 14.72
CA THR A 406 -22.63 -18.53 13.93
C THR A 406 -23.21 -17.12 14.14
N GLY A 407 -24.34 -16.98 14.84
CA GLY A 407 -25.08 -15.72 14.95
C GLY A 407 -25.57 -15.36 16.34
N TYR A 408 -26.76 -14.80 16.38
CA TYR A 408 -27.37 -14.16 17.56
C TYR A 408 -28.17 -15.13 18.46
N SER A 409 -28.23 -16.41 18.14
CA SER A 409 -29.10 -17.33 18.89
C SER A 409 -28.61 -17.57 20.31
N GLY A 410 -29.31 -16.98 21.22
CA GLY A 410 -29.25 -17.45 22.60
C GLY A 410 -29.91 -18.81 22.73
N LEU A 411 -29.57 -19.54 23.78
CA LEU A 411 -30.30 -20.73 24.27
C LEU A 411 -31.80 -20.50 24.37
N SER A 412 -32.28 -19.25 24.40
CA SER A 412 -33.70 -18.87 24.40
C SER A 412 -34.44 -19.38 23.16
N TYR A 413 -33.87 -19.36 21.97
CA TYR A 413 -34.54 -19.88 20.76
C TYR A 413 -34.85 -21.36 20.87
N LEU A 414 -33.93 -22.15 21.43
CA LEU A 414 -34.11 -23.57 21.61
C LEU A 414 -35.14 -23.91 22.70
N HIS A 415 -35.35 -23.00 23.65
CA HIS A 415 -36.31 -23.17 24.73
C HIS A 415 -37.72 -22.70 24.34
N ASP A 416 -37.79 -21.53 23.67
CA ASP A 416 -39.08 -20.85 23.45
C ASP A 416 -39.75 -21.28 22.13
N LEU A 417 -38.96 -21.75 21.16
CA LEU A 417 -39.45 -22.28 19.90
C LEU A 417 -39.37 -23.81 19.90
N HIS A 418 -40.45 -24.50 19.50
CA HIS A 418 -40.46 -25.95 19.33
C HIS A 418 -39.61 -26.33 18.12
N ILE A 419 -38.29 -26.49 18.34
CA ILE A 419 -37.30 -26.82 17.29
C ILE A 419 -37.16 -28.35 17.23
N ASP A 420 -37.34 -28.92 16.03
CA ASP A 420 -37.15 -30.35 15.76
C ASP A 420 -35.72 -30.68 15.38
N TYR A 421 -35.07 -29.78 14.65
CA TYR A 421 -33.72 -29.97 14.13
C TYR A 421 -32.80 -28.76 14.38
N ILE A 422 -31.55 -29.04 14.72
CA ILE A 422 -30.46 -28.09 14.70
C ILE A 422 -29.53 -28.48 13.52
N LYS A 423 -29.30 -27.56 12.58
CA LYS A 423 -28.32 -27.72 11.51
C LYS A 423 -26.99 -27.14 11.99
N ILE A 424 -25.99 -27.98 12.12
CA ILE A 424 -24.66 -27.58 12.59
C ILE A 424 -23.85 -27.16 11.37
N ASP A 425 -23.45 -25.87 11.36
CA ASP A 425 -22.70 -25.26 10.26
C ASP A 425 -21.34 -25.94 10.00
N HIS A 426 -20.94 -25.94 8.75
CA HIS A 426 -19.67 -26.47 8.25
C HIS A 426 -18.46 -26.00 9.08
N SER A 427 -18.46 -24.76 9.62
CA SER A 427 -17.33 -24.23 10.40
C SER A 427 -17.02 -25.03 11.67
N PHE A 428 -18.02 -25.72 12.23
CA PHE A 428 -17.83 -26.63 13.36
C PHE A 428 -17.40 -28.02 12.91
N VAL A 429 -18.01 -28.54 11.85
CA VAL A 429 -17.70 -29.87 11.30
C VAL A 429 -16.29 -29.91 10.70
N SER A 430 -15.84 -28.83 10.07
CA SER A 430 -14.50 -28.73 9.48
C SER A 430 -13.37 -28.88 10.51
N ARG A 431 -13.61 -28.48 11.76
CA ARG A 431 -12.63 -28.58 12.85
C ARG A 431 -12.39 -29.98 13.38
N VAL A 432 -13.22 -30.95 12.99
CA VAL A 432 -12.98 -32.35 13.32
C VAL A 432 -11.67 -32.79 12.68
N ASN A 433 -10.67 -33.16 13.46
CA ASN A 433 -9.29 -33.58 13.13
C ASN A 433 -8.21 -32.51 13.17
N GLU A 434 -8.49 -31.26 13.54
CA GLU A 434 -7.40 -30.29 13.65
C GLU A 434 -6.61 -30.45 14.96
N HIS A 435 -7.27 -30.71 16.11
CA HIS A 435 -6.72 -31.05 17.43
C HIS A 435 -7.86 -31.50 18.35
N GLU A 436 -7.54 -32.25 19.44
CA GLU A 436 -8.57 -32.71 20.43
C GLU A 436 -9.38 -31.54 21.04
N ASP A 437 -8.78 -30.36 21.18
CA ASP A 437 -9.48 -29.17 21.70
C ASP A 437 -10.45 -28.53 20.69
N SER A 438 -10.31 -28.82 19.40
CA SER A 438 -11.12 -28.19 18.33
C SER A 438 -12.56 -28.71 18.29
N THR A 439 -12.80 -29.89 18.83
CA THR A 439 -14.14 -30.53 18.84
C THR A 439 -14.97 -30.15 20.07
N ARG A 440 -14.39 -29.55 21.11
CA ARG A 440 -15.08 -29.27 22.39
C ARG A 440 -16.38 -28.47 22.21
N ILE A 441 -16.38 -27.47 21.32
CA ILE A 441 -17.59 -26.67 21.09
C ILE A 441 -18.65 -27.54 20.40
N LEU A 442 -18.25 -28.34 19.41
CA LEU A 442 -19.15 -29.27 18.74
C LEU A 442 -19.73 -30.27 19.75
N ASP A 443 -18.90 -30.85 20.62
CA ASP A 443 -19.35 -31.76 21.70
C ASP A 443 -20.37 -31.11 22.62
N CYS A 444 -20.15 -29.83 23.00
CA CYS A 444 -21.12 -29.09 23.80
C CYS A 444 -22.49 -28.91 23.10
N VAL A 445 -22.47 -28.63 21.80
CA VAL A 445 -23.69 -28.49 20.98
C VAL A 445 -24.42 -29.85 20.88
N LEU A 446 -23.67 -30.94 20.68
CA LEU A 446 -24.23 -32.30 20.64
C LEU A 446 -24.89 -32.68 21.96
N ASP A 447 -24.24 -32.36 23.07
CA ASP A 447 -24.78 -32.63 24.40
C ASP A 447 -26.03 -31.78 24.72
N LEU A 448 -26.03 -30.51 24.29
CA LEU A 448 -27.18 -29.62 24.42
C LEU A 448 -28.39 -30.19 23.66
N ALA A 449 -28.21 -30.53 22.38
CA ALA A 449 -29.27 -31.07 21.54
C ALA A 449 -29.85 -32.38 22.14
N ARG A 450 -28.98 -33.28 22.64
CA ARG A 450 -29.43 -34.51 23.35
C ARG A 450 -30.30 -34.20 24.58
N LYS A 451 -29.87 -33.24 25.41
CA LYS A 451 -30.64 -32.84 26.62
C LYS A 451 -31.98 -32.23 26.29
N LEU A 452 -32.07 -31.55 25.15
CA LEU A 452 -33.33 -30.94 24.68
C LEU A 452 -34.15 -31.87 23.79
N SER A 453 -33.66 -33.09 23.50
CA SER A 453 -34.28 -34.05 22.59
C SER A 453 -34.48 -33.53 21.16
N ILE A 454 -33.57 -32.65 20.70
CA ILE A 454 -33.57 -32.07 19.37
C ILE A 454 -32.67 -32.89 18.47
N SER A 455 -33.13 -33.19 17.24
CA SER A 455 -32.34 -33.89 16.24
C SER A 455 -31.29 -33.00 15.62
N ILE A 456 -30.15 -33.60 15.17
CA ILE A 456 -29.07 -32.86 14.56
C ILE A 456 -28.92 -33.23 13.08
N VAL A 457 -28.75 -32.21 12.26
CA VAL A 457 -28.28 -32.32 10.85
C VAL A 457 -26.90 -31.73 10.79
N ALA A 458 -25.88 -32.54 10.46
CA ALA A 458 -24.51 -32.05 10.30
C ALA A 458 -24.27 -31.62 8.85
N GLU A 459 -23.78 -30.37 8.68
CA GLU A 459 -23.50 -29.78 7.38
C GLU A 459 -22.01 -29.76 7.05
N GLY A 460 -21.70 -29.74 5.73
CA GLY A 460 -20.34 -29.62 5.28
C GLY A 460 -19.46 -30.83 5.59
N VAL A 461 -20.02 -32.03 5.61
CA VAL A 461 -19.23 -33.27 5.71
C VAL A 461 -18.44 -33.45 4.43
N GLU A 462 -17.11 -33.35 4.52
CA GLU A 462 -16.21 -33.41 3.36
C GLU A 462 -15.23 -34.58 3.43
N THR A 463 -14.99 -35.12 4.62
CA THR A 463 -14.00 -36.19 4.84
C THR A 463 -14.61 -37.41 5.54
N LYS A 464 -13.96 -38.55 5.34
CA LYS A 464 -14.33 -39.79 6.04
C LYS A 464 -14.18 -39.66 7.55
N ALA A 465 -13.20 -38.94 8.01
CA ALA A 465 -12.97 -38.77 9.44
C ALA A 465 -14.08 -37.95 10.13
N GLN A 466 -14.63 -36.93 9.45
CA GLN A 466 -15.80 -36.20 9.87
C GLN A 466 -17.03 -37.13 9.95
N LEU A 467 -17.27 -37.91 8.90
CA LEU A 467 -18.32 -38.92 8.88
C LEU A 467 -18.21 -39.89 10.07
N ASP A 468 -17.02 -40.48 10.29
CA ASP A 468 -16.77 -41.43 11.36
C ASP A 468 -16.96 -40.82 12.74
N TYR A 469 -16.57 -39.55 12.94
CA TYR A 469 -16.79 -38.81 14.17
C TYR A 469 -18.29 -38.56 14.45
N LEU A 470 -19.02 -38.08 13.44
CA LEU A 470 -20.47 -37.83 13.54
C LEU A 470 -21.24 -39.12 13.80
N ASN A 471 -20.88 -40.21 13.14
CA ASN A 471 -21.49 -41.51 13.36
C ASN A 471 -21.23 -42.09 14.75
N ARG A 472 -20.04 -41.89 15.32
CA ARG A 472 -19.73 -42.25 16.72
C ARG A 472 -20.59 -41.46 17.72
N ASN A 473 -20.92 -40.23 17.37
CA ASN A 473 -21.76 -39.36 18.17
C ASN A 473 -23.28 -39.52 17.92
N ASN A 474 -23.66 -40.53 17.13
CA ASN A 474 -25.06 -40.88 16.79
C ASN A 474 -25.77 -39.78 15.96
N ILE A 475 -25.08 -38.98 15.18
CA ILE A 475 -25.67 -38.01 14.28
C ILE A 475 -26.10 -38.71 12.99
N ILE A 476 -27.42 -38.83 12.83
CA ILE A 476 -28.05 -39.63 11.77
C ILE A 476 -28.11 -38.83 10.46
N TYR A 477 -28.55 -37.57 10.53
CA TYR A 477 -28.73 -36.75 9.34
C TYR A 477 -27.44 -35.99 9.02
N GLN A 478 -26.94 -36.19 7.82
CA GLN A 478 -25.67 -35.58 7.38
C GLN A 478 -25.78 -35.10 5.96
N GLN A 479 -25.18 -33.96 5.65
CA GLN A 479 -25.04 -33.44 4.30
C GLN A 479 -23.65 -32.85 4.08
N GLY A 480 -23.16 -32.88 2.84
CA GLY A 480 -21.86 -32.32 2.50
C GLY A 480 -21.28 -32.94 1.23
N TYR A 481 -20.12 -32.40 0.82
CA TYR A 481 -19.48 -32.79 -0.44
C TYR A 481 -18.89 -34.20 -0.41
N TYR A 482 -18.73 -34.76 0.76
CA TYR A 482 -18.38 -36.16 0.91
C TYR A 482 -19.46 -37.10 0.28
N PHE A 483 -20.72 -36.73 0.37
CA PHE A 483 -21.84 -37.44 -0.17
C PHE A 483 -22.23 -36.88 -1.54
N PHE A 484 -22.75 -35.68 -1.55
CA PHE A 484 -23.26 -35.03 -2.75
C PHE A 484 -23.06 -33.50 -2.67
N ARG A 485 -22.78 -32.91 -3.81
CA ARG A 485 -22.90 -31.46 -3.98
C ARG A 485 -24.37 -31.12 -4.25
N PRO A 486 -24.80 -29.86 -4.05
CA PRO A 486 -26.11 -29.41 -4.52
C PRO A 486 -26.28 -29.67 -6.02
N VAL A 487 -27.36 -30.37 -6.41
CA VAL A 487 -27.62 -30.77 -7.79
C VAL A 487 -28.91 -30.15 -8.32
N ALA A 488 -28.97 -29.92 -9.61
CA ALA A 488 -30.23 -29.59 -10.29
C ALA A 488 -31.21 -30.77 -10.27
N PHE A 489 -32.47 -30.53 -10.59
CA PHE A 489 -33.52 -31.55 -10.56
C PHE A 489 -33.18 -32.82 -11.31
N THR A 490 -32.53 -32.72 -12.48
CA THR A 490 -32.04 -33.89 -13.27
C THR A 490 -31.02 -34.71 -12.50
N GLY A 491 -30.14 -34.05 -11.77
CA GLY A 491 -29.15 -34.73 -10.90
C GLY A 491 -29.81 -35.44 -9.73
N LEU A 492 -30.85 -34.87 -9.12
CA LEU A 492 -31.62 -35.54 -8.06
C LEU A 492 -32.31 -36.82 -8.58
N ILE A 493 -32.91 -36.77 -9.77
CA ILE A 493 -33.49 -37.95 -10.43
C ILE A 493 -32.43 -39.06 -10.58
N HIS A 494 -31.23 -38.68 -11.01
CA HIS A 494 -30.17 -39.65 -11.18
C HIS A 494 -29.72 -40.30 -9.86
N ILE A 495 -29.62 -39.51 -8.78
CA ILE A 495 -29.32 -40.00 -7.44
C ILE A 495 -30.40 -40.98 -6.95
N LEU A 496 -31.68 -40.65 -7.12
CA LEU A 496 -32.80 -41.53 -6.74
C LEU A 496 -32.83 -42.84 -7.49
N LEU A 497 -32.47 -42.83 -8.78
CA LEU A 497 -32.45 -44.03 -9.63
C LEU A 497 -31.25 -44.94 -9.38
N SER A 498 -30.10 -44.34 -9.09
CA SER A 498 -28.86 -45.11 -8.92
C SER A 498 -28.81 -45.88 -7.58
N LYS A 499 -29.72 -45.59 -6.62
CA LYS A 499 -29.71 -46.15 -5.25
C LYS A 499 -28.28 -46.25 -4.71
N PRO A 500 -27.56 -45.18 -4.66
CA PRO A 500 -26.19 -45.25 -4.23
C PRO A 500 -26.17 -45.65 -2.74
N LYS A 501 -25.67 -46.86 -2.44
CA LYS A 501 -24.94 -47.05 -1.21
C LYS A 501 -23.69 -46.16 -1.39
N VAL A 502 -23.55 -45.14 -0.55
CA VAL A 502 -22.47 -44.15 -0.67
C VAL A 502 -21.16 -44.85 -1.02
N LYS A 503 -20.77 -44.79 -2.27
CA LYS A 503 -19.40 -45.07 -2.69
C LYS A 503 -18.66 -43.74 -2.51
N VAL A 504 -17.75 -43.75 -1.53
CA VAL A 504 -16.74 -42.71 -1.31
C VAL A 504 -16.23 -42.21 -2.68
N MET A 505 -16.57 -40.99 -3.06
CA MET A 505 -15.87 -40.32 -4.15
C MET A 505 -14.51 -39.88 -3.59
N VAL A 506 -13.51 -40.73 -3.83
CA VAL A 506 -12.09 -40.34 -3.77
C VAL A 506 -11.79 -39.78 -5.17
N GLU A 507 -11.61 -38.47 -5.24
CA GLU A 507 -10.71 -37.59 -5.99
C GLU A 507 -11.26 -36.21 -6.14
#